data_96d1c9cf545df51eaf12213d4a803c51
#
_entry.id   96d1c9cf545df51eaf12213d4a803c51
#
_cell.length_a   1.000
_cell.length_b   1.000
_cell.length_c   1.000
_cell.angle_alpha   90.00
_cell.angle_beta   90.00
_cell.angle_gamma   90.00
#
_symmetry.space_group_name_H-M   'P 1'
#
loop_
_entity.id
_entity.type
_entity.pdbx_description
1 polymer ?
#
loop_
_entity_poly.entity_id
_entity_poly.type
_entity_poly.pdbx_seq_one_letter_code
_entity_poly.pdbx_strand_id
1 'polypeptide(L)'
;GQINTFLKNQEGKIIANAETKLLEDSIPEPEYKGDPIVRDNYEAPLASLNVWERLKKEGCKAFKFHWGGDKPLIYLADEKKLPKILQPKEIGYANLCFLLGCSNWILAGNAFMNPWVHLQTKSQNYRPVPMNTSLIAEMSVKDFYEKKGHEFIDVDVNLFEEKSLQCCMSINLLAIFKLRSSN
;
A
#
# COMPACT_ATOMS: atom_id res chain seq x y z
N GLY A 1 -17.62 12.46 -10.90
CA GLY A 1 -18.33 11.17 -10.92
C GLY A 1 -17.84 10.22 -9.84
N GLN A 2 -18.68 9.25 -9.48
CA GLN A 2 -18.37 8.24 -8.45
C GLN A 2 -18.62 6.85 -9.03
N ILE A 3 -17.70 5.91 -8.73
CA ILE A 3 -17.80 4.50 -9.12
C ILE A 3 -17.76 3.66 -7.84
N ASN A 4 -18.75 2.77 -7.67
CA ASN A 4 -18.79 1.79 -6.60
C ASN A 4 -18.55 0.40 -7.18
N THR A 5 -17.58 -0.31 -6.61
CA THR A 5 -17.19 -1.65 -7.02
C THR A 5 -17.41 -2.63 -5.87
N PHE A 6 -17.96 -3.80 -6.16
CA PHE A 6 -18.24 -4.83 -5.16
C PHE A 6 -17.64 -6.15 -5.58
N LEU A 7 -16.91 -6.79 -4.67
CA LEU A 7 -16.48 -8.18 -4.81
C LEU A 7 -17.44 -9.08 -4.04
N LYS A 8 -18.01 -10.08 -4.73
CA LYS A 8 -18.96 -11.04 -4.15
C LYS A 8 -18.34 -12.45 -4.17
N ASN A 9 -18.66 -13.23 -3.14
CA ASN A 9 -18.34 -14.66 -3.13
C ASN A 9 -19.32 -15.45 -4.04
N GLN A 10 -19.14 -16.77 -4.12
CA GLN A 10 -19.98 -17.67 -4.94
C GLN A 10 -21.47 -17.66 -4.54
N GLU A 11 -21.76 -17.32 -3.28
CA GLU A 11 -23.12 -17.21 -2.74
C GLU A 11 -23.75 -15.82 -2.96
N GLY A 12 -23.03 -14.92 -3.65
CA GLY A 12 -23.48 -13.54 -3.91
C GLY A 12 -23.28 -12.56 -2.75
N LYS A 13 -22.68 -13.00 -1.64
CA LYS A 13 -22.40 -12.14 -0.48
C LYS A 13 -21.24 -11.20 -0.80
N ILE A 14 -21.40 -9.90 -0.49
CA ILE A 14 -20.33 -8.91 -0.62
C ILE A 14 -19.24 -9.23 0.40
N ILE A 15 -18.01 -9.43 -0.07
CA ILE A 15 -16.82 -9.70 0.73
C ILE A 15 -15.82 -8.55 0.72
N ALA A 16 -15.89 -7.68 -0.28
CA ALA A 16 -15.16 -6.42 -0.31
C ALA A 16 -15.89 -5.40 -1.17
N ASN A 17 -15.66 -4.13 -0.92
CA ASN A 17 -16.16 -3.03 -1.72
C ASN A 17 -15.11 -1.94 -1.87
N ALA A 18 -15.19 -1.19 -2.96
CA ALA A 18 -14.39 -0.01 -3.21
C ALA A 18 -15.26 1.12 -3.75
N GLU A 19 -14.91 2.33 -3.36
CA GLU A 19 -15.51 3.56 -3.86
C GLU A 19 -14.39 4.42 -4.49
N THR A 20 -14.60 4.85 -5.73
CA THR A 20 -13.67 5.74 -6.44
C THR A 20 -14.39 7.01 -6.83
N LYS A 21 -13.79 8.16 -6.53
CA LYS A 21 -14.30 9.48 -6.90
C LYS A 21 -13.27 10.22 -7.74
N LEU A 22 -13.75 10.91 -8.78
CA LEU A 22 -12.99 11.96 -9.45
C LEU A 22 -13.20 13.24 -8.66
N LEU A 23 -12.10 13.81 -8.18
CA LEU A 23 -12.11 15.07 -7.45
C LEU A 23 -11.98 16.23 -8.45
N GLU A 24 -12.74 17.30 -8.21
CA GLU A 24 -12.71 18.53 -9.03
C GLU A 24 -11.65 19.50 -8.48
N ASP A 25 -11.38 19.43 -7.18
CA ASP A 25 -10.40 20.28 -6.50
C ASP A 25 -9.04 19.58 -6.34
N SER A 26 -7.96 20.34 -6.42
CA SER A 26 -6.63 19.85 -6.11
C SER A 26 -6.46 19.63 -4.61
N ILE A 27 -6.05 18.44 -4.23
CA ILE A 27 -5.65 18.12 -2.84
C ILE A 27 -4.16 18.40 -2.69
N PRO A 28 -3.71 19.01 -1.58
CA PRO A 28 -2.29 19.20 -1.32
C PRO A 28 -1.51 17.89 -1.39
N GLU A 29 -0.41 17.89 -2.12
CA GLU A 29 0.46 16.73 -2.23
C GLU A 29 1.36 16.63 -1.00
N PRO A 30 1.64 15.41 -0.49
CA PRO A 30 2.67 15.20 0.52
C PRO A 30 4.05 15.60 0.00
N GLU A 31 4.87 16.14 0.89
CA GLU A 31 6.26 16.43 0.62
C GLU A 31 7.15 15.22 0.96
N TYR A 32 8.18 15.01 0.13
CA TYR A 32 9.21 14.01 0.38
C TYR A 32 10.05 14.40 1.60
N LYS A 33 10.16 13.49 2.58
CA LYS A 33 10.86 13.73 3.86
C LYS A 33 12.33 13.32 3.83
N GLY A 34 12.71 12.39 2.94
CA GLY A 34 14.06 11.85 2.88
C GLY A 34 14.33 10.78 3.94
N ASP A 35 13.32 9.99 4.28
CA ASP A 35 13.47 8.89 5.23
C ASP A 35 14.60 7.93 4.79
N PRO A 36 15.37 7.34 5.73
CA PRO A 36 16.49 6.47 5.39
C PRO A 36 16.03 5.25 4.59
N ILE A 37 16.59 5.08 3.39
CA ILE A 37 16.29 3.91 2.54
C ILE A 37 16.89 2.65 3.17
N VAL A 38 16.09 1.58 3.18
CA VAL A 38 16.51 0.27 3.68
C VAL A 38 17.72 -0.26 2.89
N ARG A 39 18.66 -0.92 3.61
CA ARG A 39 19.81 -1.60 2.99
C ARG A 39 19.50 -3.06 2.73
N ASP A 40 20.24 -3.70 1.84
CA ASP A 40 20.02 -5.09 1.40
C ASP A 40 20.01 -6.12 2.54
N ASN A 41 20.73 -5.85 3.62
CA ASN A 41 20.81 -6.72 4.81
C ASN A 41 19.85 -6.32 5.94
N TYR A 42 18.88 -5.46 5.67
CA TYR A 42 17.92 -5.04 6.67
C TYR A 42 16.92 -6.16 6.96
N GLU A 43 16.78 -6.51 8.24
CA GLU A 43 15.76 -7.42 8.72
C GLU A 43 14.70 -6.65 9.51
N ALA A 44 13.43 -6.79 9.10
CA ALA A 44 12.32 -6.18 9.78
C ALA A 44 12.14 -6.82 11.18
N PRO A 45 11.99 -6.04 12.25
CA PRO A 45 11.66 -6.57 13.57
C PRO A 45 10.28 -7.23 13.56
N LEU A 46 10.07 -8.22 14.44
CA LEU A 46 8.73 -8.80 14.61
C LEU A 46 7.77 -7.74 15.15
N ALA A 47 6.61 -7.59 14.50
CA ALA A 47 5.62 -6.58 14.84
C ALA A 47 5.09 -6.74 16.28
N SER A 48 5.03 -5.64 17.00
CA SER A 48 4.44 -5.52 18.32
C SER A 48 4.07 -4.06 18.62
N LEU A 49 3.26 -3.81 19.63
CA LEU A 49 2.92 -2.43 20.04
C LEU A 49 4.18 -1.60 20.34
N ASN A 50 5.19 -2.18 20.99
CA ASN A 50 6.46 -1.49 21.29
C ASN A 50 7.25 -1.17 20.02
N VAL A 51 7.22 -2.04 19.01
CA VAL A 51 7.87 -1.77 17.71
C VAL A 51 7.18 -0.62 17.01
N TRP A 52 5.85 -0.61 16.99
CA TRP A 52 5.09 0.48 16.37
C TRP A 52 5.26 1.81 17.10
N GLU A 53 5.32 1.80 18.43
CA GLU A 53 5.64 2.99 19.23
C GLU A 53 7.01 3.56 18.88
N ARG A 54 8.03 2.70 18.79
CA ARG A 54 9.37 3.09 18.37
C ARG A 54 9.38 3.67 16.96
N LEU A 55 8.76 2.98 15.97
CA LEU A 55 8.70 3.45 14.59
C LEU A 55 7.93 4.76 14.46
N LYS A 56 6.89 4.98 15.26
CA LYS A 56 6.16 6.25 15.32
C LYS A 56 7.04 7.40 15.81
N LYS A 57 7.92 7.13 16.77
CA LYS A 57 8.79 8.14 17.39
C LYS A 57 10.06 8.39 16.59
N GLU A 58 10.72 7.33 16.10
CA GLU A 58 12.04 7.41 15.46
C GLU A 58 11.98 7.52 13.94
N GLY A 59 10.80 7.28 13.34
CA GLY A 59 10.59 7.19 11.90
C GLY A 59 10.72 5.76 11.36
N CYS A 60 10.13 5.57 10.19
CA CYS A 60 10.19 4.33 9.44
C CYS A 60 11.33 4.33 8.43
N LYS A 61 11.64 3.17 7.86
CA LYS A 61 12.54 3.06 6.72
C LYS A 61 11.78 3.25 5.42
N ALA A 62 12.38 3.98 4.49
CA ALA A 62 11.89 4.11 3.13
C ALA A 62 12.33 2.89 2.28
N PHE A 63 11.54 2.57 1.26
CA PHE A 63 11.78 1.45 0.36
C PHE A 63 11.77 1.92 -1.10
N LYS A 64 12.62 1.32 -1.92
CA LYS A 64 12.60 1.54 -3.37
C LYS A 64 11.83 0.44 -4.06
N PHE A 65 10.98 0.83 -5.01
CA PHE A 65 10.24 -0.06 -5.88
C PHE A 65 10.47 0.35 -7.34
N HIS A 66 10.42 -0.60 -8.25
CA HIS A 66 10.57 -0.33 -9.67
C HIS A 66 9.36 -0.87 -10.43
N TRP A 67 8.74 -0.03 -11.24
CA TRP A 67 7.70 -0.43 -12.17
C TRP A 67 8.32 -0.68 -13.55
N GLY A 68 8.63 -1.95 -13.85
CA GLY A 68 9.17 -2.39 -15.15
C GLY A 68 8.12 -2.92 -16.13
N GLY A 69 6.86 -3.01 -15.70
CA GLY A 69 5.78 -3.57 -16.51
C GLY A 69 5.79 -5.09 -16.66
N ASP A 70 6.83 -5.75 -16.17
CA ASP A 70 7.07 -7.19 -16.39
C ASP A 70 6.57 -8.07 -15.23
N LYS A 71 6.14 -7.46 -14.12
CA LYS A 71 5.66 -8.24 -12.98
C LYS A 71 4.22 -8.61 -13.23
N PRO A 72 3.93 -9.88 -13.53
CA PRO A 72 2.56 -10.36 -13.58
C PRO A 72 1.90 -10.09 -12.23
N LEU A 73 0.62 -9.82 -12.25
CA LEU A 73 -0.18 -9.88 -11.04
C LEU A 73 -0.12 -11.34 -10.55
N ILE A 74 0.74 -11.62 -9.59
CA ILE A 74 1.12 -12.97 -9.10
C ILE A 74 -0.11 -13.82 -8.73
N TYR A 75 -1.26 -13.17 -8.54
CA TYR A 75 -2.51 -13.82 -8.12
C TYR A 75 -3.44 -14.19 -9.28
N LEU A 76 -3.08 -13.91 -10.53
CA LEU A 76 -3.93 -14.16 -11.69
C LEU A 76 -3.29 -15.19 -12.60
N ALA A 77 -3.95 -16.33 -12.72
CA ALA A 77 -3.50 -17.45 -13.54
C ALA A 77 -3.50 -17.16 -15.06
N ASP A 78 -4.19 -16.11 -15.51
CA ASP A 78 -4.32 -15.78 -16.93
C ASP A 78 -4.46 -14.25 -17.13
N GLU A 79 -3.34 -13.59 -17.41
CA GLU A 79 -3.29 -12.15 -17.68
C GLU A 79 -4.14 -11.72 -18.88
N LYS A 80 -4.37 -12.62 -19.86
CA LYS A 80 -5.16 -12.31 -21.06
C LYS A 80 -6.64 -12.10 -20.74
N LYS A 81 -7.10 -12.59 -19.61
CA LYS A 81 -8.48 -12.40 -19.14
C LYS A 81 -8.69 -11.10 -18.36
N LEU A 82 -7.60 -10.38 -18.06
CA LEU A 82 -7.71 -9.08 -17.42
C LEU A 82 -8.33 -8.05 -18.36
N PRO A 83 -9.19 -7.16 -17.84
CA PRO A 83 -9.58 -5.96 -18.56
C PRO A 83 -8.33 -5.21 -19.03
N LYS A 84 -8.36 -4.64 -20.22
CA LYS A 84 -7.21 -3.93 -20.83
C LYS A 84 -6.59 -2.89 -19.90
N ILE A 85 -7.43 -2.18 -19.13
CA ILE A 85 -6.98 -1.18 -18.14
C ILE A 85 -6.07 -1.76 -17.03
N LEU A 86 -6.08 -3.07 -16.81
CA LEU A 86 -5.23 -3.75 -15.84
C LEU A 86 -4.03 -4.44 -16.49
N GLN A 87 -3.94 -4.45 -17.83
CA GLN A 87 -2.84 -5.06 -18.57
C GLN A 87 -1.69 -4.05 -18.71
N PRO A 88 -0.55 -4.24 -18.02
CA PRO A 88 0.52 -3.24 -17.95
C PRO A 88 1.06 -2.81 -19.31
N LYS A 89 1.18 -3.77 -20.24
CA LYS A 89 1.77 -3.52 -21.57
C LYS A 89 0.91 -2.63 -22.48
N GLU A 90 -0.41 -2.59 -22.24
CA GLU A 90 -1.32 -1.81 -23.10
C GLU A 90 -1.49 -0.36 -22.65
N ILE A 91 -1.39 -0.08 -21.35
CA ILE A 91 -1.63 1.26 -20.80
C ILE A 91 -0.37 2.11 -20.61
N GLY A 92 0.81 1.50 -20.62
CA GLY A 92 2.09 2.23 -20.43
C GLY A 92 2.32 2.83 -19.04
N TYR A 93 1.42 2.58 -18.09
CA TYR A 93 1.47 3.10 -16.72
C TYR A 93 1.32 2.00 -15.68
N ALA A 94 1.76 2.27 -14.46
CA ALA A 94 1.59 1.36 -13.34
C ALA A 94 0.10 1.15 -13.04
N ASN A 95 -0.27 -0.12 -12.85
CA ASN A 95 -1.62 -0.45 -12.42
C ASN A 95 -1.79 -0.20 -10.92
N LEU A 96 -3.05 -0.04 -10.51
CA LEU A 96 -3.41 0.24 -9.13
C LEU A 96 -2.98 -0.88 -8.17
N CYS A 97 -2.97 -2.15 -8.63
CA CYS A 97 -2.57 -3.28 -7.80
C CYS A 97 -1.10 -3.21 -7.40
N PHE A 98 -0.21 -2.77 -8.32
CA PHE A 98 1.20 -2.55 -8.00
C PHE A 98 1.35 -1.40 -7.01
N LEU A 99 0.71 -0.25 -7.26
CA LEU A 99 0.83 0.93 -6.42
C LEU A 99 0.32 0.67 -4.99
N LEU A 100 -0.85 0.04 -4.85
CA LEU A 100 -1.37 -0.37 -3.54
C LEU A 100 -0.51 -1.48 -2.91
N GLY A 101 0.08 -2.37 -3.72
CA GLY A 101 1.01 -3.40 -3.26
C GLY A 101 2.24 -2.81 -2.58
N CYS A 102 2.75 -1.65 -3.04
CA CYS A 102 3.87 -0.97 -2.41
C CYS A 102 3.59 -0.65 -0.93
N SER A 103 2.35 -0.29 -0.58
CA SER A 103 2.00 -0.02 0.83
C SER A 103 2.06 -1.27 1.71
N ASN A 104 1.68 -2.43 1.18
CA ASN A 104 1.78 -3.71 1.89
C ASN A 104 3.26 -4.10 2.09
N TRP A 105 4.07 -3.90 1.06
CA TRP A 105 5.49 -4.29 1.11
C TRP A 105 6.30 -3.40 2.06
N ILE A 106 6.09 -2.07 2.04
CA ILE A 106 6.78 -1.19 3.00
C ILE A 106 6.31 -1.42 4.44
N LEU A 107 5.02 -1.70 4.66
CA LEU A 107 4.49 -2.03 5.98
C LEU A 107 5.16 -3.30 6.52
N ALA A 108 5.13 -4.40 5.77
CA ALA A 108 5.76 -5.66 6.15
C ALA A 108 7.29 -5.56 6.25
N GLY A 109 7.91 -4.68 5.44
CA GLY A 109 9.33 -4.40 5.49
C GLY A 109 9.78 -3.59 6.70
N ASN A 110 8.92 -2.78 7.30
CA ASN A 110 9.24 -2.04 8.52
C ASN A 110 8.98 -2.85 9.79
N ALA A 111 7.98 -3.76 9.78
CA ALA A 111 7.75 -4.70 10.86
C ALA A 111 7.15 -6.00 10.29
N PHE A 112 7.80 -7.12 10.56
CA PHE A 112 7.36 -8.42 10.08
C PHE A 112 6.10 -8.89 10.79
N MET A 113 5.09 -9.24 10.00
CA MET A 113 3.76 -9.68 10.46
C MET A 113 3.35 -10.93 9.69
N ASN A 114 2.99 -12.02 10.39
CA ASN A 114 2.46 -13.22 9.75
C ASN A 114 1.74 -14.11 10.77
N PRO A 115 0.45 -14.40 10.60
CA PRO A 115 -0.47 -13.80 9.60
C PRO A 115 -0.92 -12.39 10.00
N TRP A 116 -1.36 -11.61 9.01
CA TRP A 116 -1.99 -10.31 9.22
C TRP A 116 -3.21 -10.14 8.31
N VAL A 117 -4.09 -9.21 8.64
CA VAL A 117 -5.33 -8.98 7.89
C VAL A 117 -5.40 -7.52 7.44
N HIS A 118 -5.41 -7.32 6.13
CA HIS A 118 -5.66 -6.03 5.53
C HIS A 118 -7.15 -5.70 5.63
N LEU A 119 -7.50 -4.61 6.30
CA LEU A 119 -8.89 -4.23 6.55
C LEU A 119 -9.39 -3.15 5.60
N GLN A 120 -8.63 -2.09 5.43
CA GLN A 120 -9.04 -0.93 4.66
C GLN A 120 -7.85 -0.25 4.00
N THR A 121 -8.07 0.24 2.78
CA THR A 121 -7.18 1.18 2.11
C THR A 121 -7.97 2.40 1.68
N LYS A 122 -7.39 3.59 1.91
CA LYS A 122 -7.81 4.83 1.28
C LYS A 122 -6.63 5.35 0.48
N SER A 123 -6.86 5.80 -0.74
CA SER A 123 -5.77 6.30 -1.57
C SER A 123 -6.16 7.53 -2.36
N GLN A 124 -5.17 8.37 -2.60
CA GLN A 124 -5.26 9.56 -3.44
C GLN A 124 -4.17 9.48 -4.50
N ASN A 125 -4.60 9.50 -5.77
CA ASN A 125 -3.68 9.59 -6.91
C ASN A 125 -3.44 11.05 -7.26
N TYR A 126 -2.18 11.42 -7.47
CA TYR A 126 -1.77 12.75 -7.89
C TYR A 126 -1.31 12.75 -9.34
N ARG A 127 -0.58 11.69 -9.75
CA ARG A 127 -0.06 11.56 -11.12
C ARG A 127 0.13 10.11 -11.54
N PRO A 128 0.08 9.82 -12.86
CA PRO A 128 0.37 8.49 -13.37
C PRO A 128 1.86 8.16 -13.20
N VAL A 129 2.16 6.87 -13.06
CA VAL A 129 3.54 6.33 -12.98
C VAL A 129 3.85 5.63 -14.30
N PRO A 130 4.69 6.21 -15.18
CA PRO A 130 5.04 5.61 -16.45
C PRO A 130 5.84 4.30 -16.31
N MET A 131 5.96 3.56 -17.41
CA MET A 131 6.86 2.40 -17.48
C MET A 131 8.29 2.79 -17.14
N ASN A 132 9.04 1.85 -16.57
CA ASN A 132 10.43 2.01 -16.16
C ASN A 132 10.66 3.16 -15.15
N THR A 133 9.70 3.38 -14.28
CA THR A 133 9.79 4.36 -13.21
C THR A 133 10.19 3.71 -11.90
N SER A 134 11.21 4.28 -11.24
CA SER A 134 11.56 3.95 -9.85
C SER A 134 10.80 4.85 -8.88
N LEU A 135 10.29 4.24 -7.82
CA LEU A 135 9.55 4.90 -6.75
C LEU A 135 10.29 4.77 -5.43
N ILE A 136 10.21 5.81 -4.62
CA ILE A 136 10.56 5.77 -3.20
C ILE A 136 9.25 5.79 -2.42
N ALA A 137 9.04 4.80 -1.58
CA ALA A 137 7.93 4.77 -0.64
C ALA A 137 8.42 5.23 0.73
N GLU A 138 7.76 6.21 1.32
CA GLU A 138 7.92 6.61 2.72
C GLU A 138 6.67 6.22 3.50
N MET A 139 6.86 5.82 4.76
CA MET A 139 5.77 5.40 5.64
C MET A 139 5.84 6.12 6.97
N SER A 140 4.69 6.47 7.52
CA SER A 140 4.56 6.94 8.89
C SER A 140 3.48 6.18 9.65
N VAL A 141 3.76 5.85 10.89
CA VAL A 141 2.77 5.25 11.79
C VAL A 141 1.82 6.32 12.29
N LYS A 142 0.57 6.23 11.90
CA LYS A 142 -0.49 7.14 12.31
C LYS A 142 -1.02 6.76 13.68
N ASP A 143 -1.42 5.49 13.84
CA ASP A 143 -1.96 4.97 15.08
C ASP A 143 -1.75 3.46 15.20
N PHE A 144 -1.77 2.95 16.42
CA PHE A 144 -1.77 1.52 16.72
C PHE A 144 -2.51 1.29 18.05
N TYR A 145 -3.32 0.25 18.11
CA TYR A 145 -4.18 0.00 19.27
C TYR A 145 -4.63 -1.45 19.35
N GLU A 146 -5.10 -1.84 20.55
CA GLU A 146 -5.79 -3.10 20.76
C GLU A 146 -7.31 -2.88 20.79
N LYS A 147 -8.05 -3.75 20.16
CA LYS A 147 -9.50 -3.79 20.20
C LYS A 147 -10.02 -5.21 20.10
N LYS A 148 -10.82 -5.65 21.09
CA LYS A 148 -11.41 -7.00 21.16
C LYS A 148 -10.38 -8.14 21.05
N GLY A 149 -9.18 -7.91 21.61
CA GLY A 149 -8.07 -8.85 21.62
C GLY A 149 -7.28 -8.93 20.31
N HIS A 150 -7.61 -8.11 19.30
CA HIS A 150 -6.79 -7.93 18.09
C HIS A 150 -5.94 -6.67 18.20
N GLU A 151 -4.71 -6.71 17.70
CA GLU A 151 -3.83 -5.57 17.62
C GLU A 151 -3.85 -4.97 16.20
N PHE A 152 -4.09 -3.66 16.09
CA PHE A 152 -4.29 -2.90 14.87
C PHE A 152 -3.12 -1.96 14.61
N ILE A 153 -2.86 -1.71 13.33
CA ILE A 153 -1.92 -0.70 12.84
C ILE A 153 -2.59 0.14 11.75
N ASP A 154 -2.45 1.47 11.86
CA ASP A 154 -2.89 2.47 10.89
C ASP A 154 -1.65 3.24 10.43
N VAL A 155 -1.35 3.21 9.12
CA VAL A 155 -0.19 3.85 8.54
C VAL A 155 -0.56 4.71 7.34
N ASP A 156 0.20 5.77 7.13
CA ASP A 156 0.18 6.55 5.90
C ASP A 156 1.46 6.24 5.10
N VAL A 157 1.29 5.94 3.82
CA VAL A 157 2.36 5.64 2.86
C VAL A 157 2.26 6.60 1.70
N ASN A 158 3.38 7.23 1.33
CA ASN A 158 3.48 8.11 0.18
C ASN A 158 4.48 7.53 -0.81
N LEU A 159 4.08 7.48 -2.09
CA LEU A 159 4.91 7.01 -3.19
C LEU A 159 5.41 8.21 -3.98
N PHE A 160 6.71 8.36 -4.05
CA PHE A 160 7.37 9.45 -4.78
C PHE A 160 8.12 8.91 -6.00
N GLU A 161 8.06 9.59 -7.13
CA GLU A 161 8.96 9.30 -8.23
C GLU A 161 10.40 9.63 -7.82
N GLU A 162 11.33 8.68 -7.95
CA GLU A 162 12.71 8.82 -7.44
C GLU A 162 13.45 10.02 -8.06
N LYS A 163 13.20 10.35 -9.33
CA LYS A 163 13.91 11.44 -10.03
C LYS A 163 13.40 12.82 -9.67
N SER A 164 12.10 13.00 -9.61
CA SER A 164 11.46 14.31 -9.39
C SER A 164 11.13 14.57 -7.92
N LEU A 165 11.09 13.53 -7.10
CA LEU A 165 10.60 13.52 -5.72
C LEU A 165 9.16 14.04 -5.58
N GLN A 166 8.39 14.00 -6.67
CA GLN A 166 6.99 14.38 -6.66
C GLN A 166 6.13 13.19 -6.23
N CYS A 167 5.11 13.46 -5.40
CA CYS A 167 4.21 12.41 -4.92
C CYS A 167 3.32 11.89 -6.06
N CYS A 168 3.33 10.60 -6.29
CA CYS A 168 2.46 9.93 -7.25
C CYS A 168 1.16 9.49 -6.60
N MET A 169 1.23 9.00 -5.36
CA MET A 169 0.09 8.44 -4.65
C MET A 169 0.31 8.50 -3.14
N SER A 170 -0.74 8.86 -2.41
CA SER A 170 -0.83 8.67 -0.95
C SER A 170 -1.77 7.53 -0.64
N ILE A 171 -1.44 6.73 0.36
CA ILE A 171 -2.18 5.55 0.76
C ILE A 171 -2.27 5.53 2.28
N ASN A 172 -3.48 5.51 2.82
CA ASN A 172 -3.70 5.16 4.22
C ASN A 172 -4.15 3.71 4.29
N LEU A 173 -3.47 2.91 5.10
CA LEU A 173 -3.70 1.48 5.24
C LEU A 173 -3.97 1.14 6.70
N LEU A 174 -5.11 0.46 6.95
CA LEU A 174 -5.49 -0.09 8.24
C LEU A 174 -5.42 -1.62 8.20
N ALA A 175 -4.72 -2.23 9.15
CA ALA A 175 -4.56 -3.67 9.24
C ALA A 175 -4.64 -4.19 10.68
N ILE A 176 -4.95 -5.49 10.83
CA ILE A 176 -4.71 -6.24 12.06
C ILE A 176 -3.37 -6.93 11.89
N PHE A 177 -2.40 -6.60 12.72
CA PHE A 177 -1.09 -7.23 12.68
C PHE A 177 -0.94 -8.40 13.65
N LYS A 178 -1.87 -8.55 14.60
CA LYS A 178 -1.95 -9.70 15.48
C LYS A 178 -3.39 -10.06 15.79
N LEU A 179 -3.76 -11.26 15.46
CA LEU A 179 -5.08 -11.82 15.75
C LEU A 179 -5.15 -12.28 17.21
N ARG A 180 -6.33 -12.14 17.81
CA ARG A 180 -6.59 -12.74 19.15
C ARG A 180 -6.34 -14.24 19.07
N SER A 181 -5.76 -14.79 20.13
CA SER A 181 -5.67 -16.25 20.29
C SER A 181 -7.08 -16.83 20.36
N SER A 182 -7.34 -17.90 19.57
CA SER A 182 -8.54 -18.72 19.75
C SER A 182 -8.33 -19.50 21.06
N ASN A 183 -9.15 -19.21 22.07
CA ASN A 183 -9.25 -20.09 23.24
C ASN A 183 -10.03 -21.34 22.86
#